data_ec057390983ce8f67331abbf7455969b
#
_entry.id   ec057390983ce8f67331abbf7455969b
#
_cell.length_a   1.000
_cell.length_b   1.000
_cell.length_c   1.000
_cell.angle_alpha   90.00
_cell.angle_beta   90.00
_cell.angle_gamma   90.00
#
_symmetry.space_group_name_H-M   'P 1'
#
loop_
_entity.id
_entity.type
_entity.pdbx_description
1 polymer ?
#
loop_
_entity_poly.entity_id
_entity_poly.type
_entity_poly.pdbx_seq_one_letter_code
_entity_poly.pdbx_strand_id
1 'polypeptide(L)'
;MKTIIKQSYHFKDFTTEFEQCDFSEKPEFTVLYIHGLKSNNWARKADNIKELCRKNGLNFRRYELLGHGSDEKKFLRCDFELWKDQLRDIIANHITGPVIIVGHCVGGWLGMSIAEEYPDRIKAFLGLAAAPDLIEQLLEHSTLEQRQTLADTGFVEAQVEKYHYVFSQR
;
A
#
# COMPACT_ATOMS: atom_id res chain seq x y z
N MET A 1 7.72 -9.67 -25.29
CA MET A 1 9.03 -9.15 -24.76
C MET A 1 8.86 -8.86 -23.27
N LYS A 2 9.76 -9.31 -22.40
CA LYS A 2 9.65 -9.01 -20.95
C LYS A 2 10.15 -7.60 -20.72
N THR A 3 9.31 -6.73 -20.16
CA THR A 3 9.65 -5.34 -19.89
C THR A 3 9.58 -5.09 -18.39
N ILE A 4 10.62 -4.49 -17.83
CA ILE A 4 10.64 -4.02 -16.43
C ILE A 4 10.97 -2.53 -16.47
N ILE A 5 10.05 -1.72 -15.95
CA ILE A 5 10.18 -0.27 -15.86
C ILE A 5 10.06 0.13 -14.39
N LYS A 6 11.05 0.87 -13.91
CA LYS A 6 11.01 1.60 -12.67
C LYS A 6 10.96 3.08 -12.98
N GLN A 7 10.01 3.79 -12.41
CA GLN A 7 9.80 5.21 -12.70
C GLN A 7 9.30 5.95 -11.48
N SER A 8 9.52 7.26 -11.47
CA SER A 8 8.85 8.15 -10.53
C SER A 8 7.36 8.19 -10.84
N TYR A 9 6.55 8.13 -9.79
CA TYR A 9 5.11 8.28 -9.83
C TYR A 9 4.74 9.55 -9.08
N HIS A 10 4.00 10.43 -9.75
CA HIS A 10 3.58 11.72 -9.22
C HIS A 10 2.08 11.69 -8.95
N PHE A 11 1.69 12.01 -7.72
CA PHE A 11 0.30 12.13 -7.34
C PHE A 11 0.12 13.33 -6.41
N LYS A 12 -0.69 14.30 -6.81
CA LYS A 12 -0.77 15.61 -6.15
C LYS A 12 0.64 16.20 -6.02
N ASP A 13 1.08 16.58 -4.84
CA ASP A 13 2.43 17.09 -4.56
C ASP A 13 3.42 16.04 -4.03
N PHE A 14 3.07 14.76 -4.13
CA PHE A 14 3.91 13.63 -3.74
C PHE A 14 4.65 13.05 -4.94
N THR A 15 5.84 12.50 -4.65
CA THR A 15 6.64 11.76 -5.64
C THR A 15 7.13 10.47 -5.00
N THR A 16 6.68 9.35 -5.51
CA THR A 16 7.04 8.02 -5.04
C THR A 16 7.55 7.15 -6.19
N GLU A 17 7.86 5.90 -5.93
CA GLU A 17 8.33 4.97 -6.95
C GLU A 17 7.23 4.00 -7.36
N PHE A 18 7.20 3.70 -8.67
CA PHE A 18 6.33 2.70 -9.28
C PHE A 18 7.15 1.74 -10.13
N GLU A 19 6.92 0.44 -9.98
CA GLU A 19 7.52 -0.59 -10.83
C GLU A 19 6.45 -1.33 -11.60
N GLN A 20 6.65 -1.40 -12.90
CA GLN A 20 5.88 -2.18 -13.85
C GLN A 20 6.72 -3.31 -14.41
N CYS A 21 6.20 -4.54 -14.33
CA CYS A 21 6.82 -5.72 -14.92
C CYS A 21 5.81 -6.42 -15.82
N ASP A 22 6.06 -6.38 -17.13
CA ASP A 22 5.24 -7.08 -18.12
C ASP A 22 5.95 -8.37 -18.53
N PHE A 23 5.46 -9.48 -18.01
CA PHE A 23 5.98 -10.81 -18.29
C PHE A 23 5.20 -11.56 -19.38
N SER A 24 4.02 -11.06 -19.74
CA SER A 24 3.14 -11.58 -20.78
C SER A 24 2.54 -10.43 -21.59
N GLU A 25 2.38 -10.62 -22.90
CA GLU A 25 1.69 -9.66 -23.78
C GLU A 25 0.16 -9.75 -23.62
N LYS A 26 -0.33 -10.90 -23.21
CA LYS A 26 -1.76 -11.16 -22.90
C LYS A 26 -1.87 -11.80 -21.52
N PRO A 27 -1.63 -11.06 -20.45
CA PRO A 27 -1.74 -11.60 -19.11
C PRO A 27 -3.20 -11.86 -18.77
N GLU A 28 -3.46 -13.00 -18.14
CA GLU A 28 -4.80 -13.26 -17.57
C GLU A 28 -5.11 -12.25 -16.46
N PHE A 29 -4.09 -11.95 -15.64
CA PHE A 29 -4.18 -11.00 -14.53
C PHE A 29 -2.91 -10.14 -14.41
N THR A 30 -3.09 -8.97 -13.83
CA THR A 30 -2.00 -8.18 -13.26
C THR A 30 -2.04 -8.29 -11.74
N VAL A 31 -0.93 -8.70 -11.14
CA VAL A 31 -0.79 -8.73 -9.67
C VAL A 31 -0.29 -7.37 -9.21
N LEU A 32 -1.07 -6.72 -8.34
CA LEU A 32 -0.71 -5.45 -7.69
C LEU A 32 -0.31 -5.72 -6.24
N TYR A 33 0.94 -5.44 -5.90
CA TYR A 33 1.44 -5.55 -4.54
C TYR A 33 1.40 -4.21 -3.82
N ILE A 34 0.85 -4.21 -2.59
CA ILE A 34 0.75 -3.03 -1.72
C ILE A 34 1.48 -3.33 -0.40
N HIS A 35 2.48 -2.53 -0.07
CA HIS A 35 3.27 -2.72 1.14
C HIS A 35 2.58 -2.22 2.41
N GLY A 36 3.13 -2.53 3.58
CA GLY A 36 2.61 -2.10 4.88
C GLY A 36 3.17 -0.76 5.36
N LEU A 37 2.61 -0.27 6.46
CA LEU A 37 3.01 0.96 7.13
C LEU A 37 4.50 0.94 7.49
N LYS A 38 5.19 2.08 7.29
CA LYS A 38 6.64 2.24 7.53
C LYS A 38 7.52 1.18 6.85
N SER A 39 6.98 0.50 5.84
CA SER A 39 7.69 -0.43 4.97
C SER A 39 8.06 0.26 3.66
N ASN A 40 8.65 -0.47 2.76
CA ASN A 40 8.92 0.00 1.43
C ASN A 40 8.50 -1.06 0.40
N ASN A 41 8.39 -0.61 -0.83
CA ASN A 41 7.99 -1.41 -1.96
C ASN A 41 9.06 -2.43 -2.39
N TRP A 42 10.31 -2.26 -1.95
CA TRP A 42 11.48 -3.04 -2.36
C TRP A 42 11.81 -4.19 -1.42
N ALA A 43 10.90 -4.51 -0.49
CA ALA A 43 11.09 -5.58 0.47
C ALA A 43 11.12 -6.96 -0.22
N ARG A 44 11.89 -7.90 0.34
CA ARG A 44 12.04 -9.29 -0.13
C ARG A 44 10.71 -9.98 -0.44
N LYS A 45 9.65 -9.64 0.29
CA LYS A 45 8.31 -10.17 0.11
C LYS A 45 7.75 -9.81 -1.28
N ALA A 46 7.89 -8.55 -1.69
CA ALA A 46 7.48 -8.07 -3.00
C ALA A 46 8.29 -8.73 -4.13
N ASP A 47 9.59 -8.92 -3.94
CA ASP A 47 10.44 -9.60 -4.94
C ASP A 47 10.07 -11.07 -5.11
N ASN A 48 9.71 -11.77 -4.04
CA ASN A 48 9.25 -13.16 -4.11
C ASN A 48 7.93 -13.26 -4.90
N ILE A 49 6.99 -12.32 -4.69
CA ILE A 49 5.71 -12.27 -5.43
C ILE A 49 5.97 -11.95 -6.91
N LYS A 50 6.86 -10.99 -7.18
CA LYS A 50 7.28 -10.65 -8.56
C LYS A 50 7.86 -11.87 -9.29
N GLU A 51 8.72 -12.64 -8.63
CA GLU A 51 9.30 -13.85 -9.21
C GLU A 51 8.24 -14.93 -9.47
N LEU A 52 7.26 -15.08 -8.57
CA LEU A 52 6.12 -15.96 -8.79
C LEU A 52 5.30 -15.53 -10.02
N CYS A 53 5.03 -14.24 -10.17
CA CYS A 53 4.35 -13.70 -11.34
C CYS A 53 5.13 -13.99 -12.63
N ARG A 54 6.45 -13.76 -12.60
CA ARG A 54 7.33 -14.06 -13.74
C ARG A 54 7.25 -15.52 -14.18
N LYS A 55 7.25 -16.48 -13.23
CA LYS A 55 7.17 -17.92 -13.52
C LYS A 55 5.83 -18.32 -14.12
N ASN A 56 4.76 -17.62 -13.77
CA ASN A 56 3.40 -17.94 -14.22
C ASN A 56 2.88 -17.05 -15.36
N GLY A 57 3.72 -16.18 -15.93
CA GLY A 57 3.33 -15.29 -17.04
C GLY A 57 2.29 -14.25 -16.65
N LEU A 58 2.21 -13.87 -15.37
CA LEU A 58 1.35 -12.80 -14.87
C LEU A 58 2.12 -11.49 -14.86
N ASN A 59 1.48 -10.40 -15.21
CA ASN A 59 2.08 -9.09 -15.05
C ASN A 59 2.11 -8.68 -13.58
N PHE A 60 3.08 -7.85 -13.19
CA PHE A 60 3.27 -7.43 -11.81
C PHE A 60 3.42 -5.92 -11.72
N ARG A 61 2.78 -5.32 -10.71
CA ARG A 61 2.90 -3.91 -10.35
C ARG A 61 3.18 -3.78 -8.87
N ARG A 62 4.00 -2.80 -8.50
CA ARG A 62 4.17 -2.35 -7.13
C ARG A 62 4.46 -0.86 -7.10
N TYR A 63 4.09 -0.21 -6.03
CA TYR A 63 4.30 1.22 -5.85
C TYR A 63 4.57 1.53 -4.38
N GLU A 64 5.20 2.65 -4.10
CA GLU A 64 5.32 3.16 -2.74
C GLU A 64 4.09 3.97 -2.36
N LEU A 65 3.55 3.72 -1.18
CA LEU A 65 2.49 4.55 -0.60
C LEU A 65 3.01 5.97 -0.39
N LEU A 66 2.16 6.95 -0.58
CA LEU A 66 2.49 8.36 -0.33
C LEU A 66 3.03 8.53 1.10
N GLY A 67 4.03 9.39 1.26
CA GLY A 67 4.71 9.58 2.54
C GLY A 67 5.63 8.42 2.95
N HIS A 68 6.00 7.55 2.02
CA HIS A 68 7.00 6.50 2.22
C HIS A 68 8.15 6.67 1.23
N GLY A 69 9.25 5.94 1.46
CA GLY A 69 10.41 5.96 0.58
C GLY A 69 10.99 7.36 0.41
N SER A 70 11.06 7.84 -0.81
CA SER A 70 11.62 9.16 -1.12
C SER A 70 10.85 10.34 -0.51
N ASP A 71 9.57 10.15 -0.20
CA ASP A 71 8.69 11.18 0.36
C ASP A 71 8.39 11.01 1.86
N GLU A 72 9.20 10.24 2.58
CA GLU A 72 9.00 9.90 4.01
C GLU A 72 8.78 11.15 4.90
N LYS A 73 9.39 12.28 4.57
CA LYS A 73 9.20 13.55 5.29
C LYS A 73 7.76 14.07 5.24
N LYS A 74 6.97 13.62 4.27
CA LYS A 74 5.55 13.99 4.11
C LYS A 74 4.59 12.99 4.75
N PHE A 75 5.10 11.97 5.47
CA PHE A 75 4.27 10.91 6.05
C PHE A 75 3.09 11.43 6.88
N LEU A 76 3.32 12.45 7.75
CA LEU A 76 2.29 13.04 8.61
C LEU A 76 1.21 13.82 7.84
N ARG A 77 1.37 14.02 6.54
CA ARG A 77 0.37 14.63 5.65
C ARG A 77 -0.53 13.59 4.99
N CYS A 78 -0.24 12.31 5.20
CA CYS A 78 -0.97 11.21 4.61
C CYS A 78 -2.00 10.67 5.60
N ASP A 79 -3.14 10.28 5.06
CA ASP A 79 -4.18 9.53 5.74
C ASP A 79 -4.64 8.34 4.87
N PHE A 80 -5.56 7.56 5.40
CA PHE A 80 -6.04 6.37 4.71
C PHE A 80 -6.79 6.70 3.42
N GLU A 81 -7.58 7.77 3.39
CA GLU A 81 -8.31 8.18 2.19
C GLU A 81 -7.36 8.67 1.09
N LEU A 82 -6.28 9.38 1.45
CA LEU A 82 -5.27 9.80 0.48
C LEU A 82 -4.56 8.60 -0.15
N TRP A 83 -4.27 7.54 0.62
CA TRP A 83 -3.73 6.29 0.07
C TRP A 83 -4.75 5.53 -0.79
N LYS A 84 -6.04 5.57 -0.45
CA LYS A 84 -7.11 5.04 -1.31
C LYS A 84 -7.20 5.80 -2.63
N ASP A 85 -7.11 7.12 -2.60
CA ASP A 85 -7.09 7.95 -3.82
C ASP A 85 -5.90 7.60 -4.72
N GLN A 86 -4.72 7.41 -4.14
CA GLN A 86 -3.55 6.93 -4.86
C GLN A 86 -3.82 5.56 -5.51
N LEU A 87 -4.40 4.63 -4.76
CA LEU A 87 -4.70 3.28 -5.27
C LEU A 87 -5.75 3.32 -6.39
N ARG A 88 -6.77 4.18 -6.28
CA ARG A 88 -7.75 4.42 -7.35
C ARG A 88 -7.08 4.91 -8.63
N ASP A 89 -6.18 5.88 -8.52
CA ASP A 89 -5.41 6.39 -9.65
C ASP A 89 -4.56 5.30 -10.31
N ILE A 90 -3.86 4.50 -9.52
CA ILE A 90 -3.02 3.39 -10.03
C ILE A 90 -3.87 2.36 -10.77
N ILE A 91 -5.01 1.94 -10.23
CA ILE A 91 -5.90 0.96 -10.87
C ILE A 91 -6.51 1.53 -12.15
N ALA A 92 -6.89 2.81 -12.15
CA ALA A 92 -7.52 3.45 -13.30
C ALA A 92 -6.54 3.75 -14.44
N ASN A 93 -5.35 4.26 -14.10
CA ASN A 93 -4.45 4.86 -15.07
C ASN A 93 -3.18 4.06 -15.38
N HIS A 94 -2.78 3.11 -14.51
CA HIS A 94 -1.52 2.37 -14.64
C HIS A 94 -1.68 0.86 -14.79
N ILE A 95 -2.92 0.35 -14.70
CA ILE A 95 -3.20 -1.08 -14.86
C ILE A 95 -4.36 -1.26 -15.85
N THR A 96 -4.15 -2.08 -16.86
CA THR A 96 -5.21 -2.52 -17.77
C THR A 96 -5.66 -3.95 -17.43
N GLY A 97 -6.96 -4.25 -17.65
CA GLY A 97 -7.51 -5.59 -17.46
C GLY A 97 -7.72 -5.98 -15.99
N PRO A 98 -7.92 -7.28 -15.72
CA PRO A 98 -8.22 -7.80 -14.39
C PRO A 98 -7.02 -7.72 -13.44
N VAL A 99 -7.30 -7.46 -12.15
CA VAL A 99 -6.30 -7.26 -11.10
C VAL A 99 -6.47 -8.29 -9.99
N ILE A 100 -5.34 -8.83 -9.52
CA ILE A 100 -5.23 -9.54 -8.24
C ILE A 100 -4.45 -8.63 -7.30
N ILE A 101 -5.04 -8.27 -6.16
CA ILE A 101 -4.34 -7.47 -5.15
C ILE A 101 -3.67 -8.39 -4.13
N VAL A 102 -2.40 -8.12 -3.84
CA VAL A 102 -1.67 -8.73 -2.73
C VAL A 102 -1.23 -7.62 -1.79
N GLY A 103 -1.91 -7.48 -0.65
CA GLY A 103 -1.68 -6.41 0.31
C GLY A 103 -1.10 -6.90 1.63
N HIS A 104 -0.08 -6.21 2.15
CA HIS A 104 0.54 -6.51 3.43
C HIS A 104 0.20 -5.46 4.48
N CYS A 105 -0.25 -5.88 5.67
CA CYS A 105 -0.61 -5.00 6.79
C CYS A 105 -1.62 -3.92 6.34
N VAL A 106 -1.29 -2.63 6.45
CA VAL A 106 -2.13 -1.51 5.95
C VAL A 106 -2.42 -1.60 4.46
N GLY A 107 -1.48 -2.13 3.66
CA GLY A 107 -1.72 -2.41 2.24
C GLY A 107 -2.78 -3.48 2.02
N GLY A 108 -2.92 -4.41 2.97
CA GLY A 108 -4.02 -5.37 3.00
C GLY A 108 -5.36 -4.69 3.28
N TRP A 109 -5.41 -3.78 4.25
CA TRP A 109 -6.60 -2.98 4.54
C TRP A 109 -7.03 -2.14 3.32
N LEU A 110 -6.08 -1.43 2.69
CA LEU A 110 -6.33 -0.68 1.45
C LEU A 110 -6.89 -1.57 0.34
N GLY A 111 -6.28 -2.75 0.12
CA GLY A 111 -6.74 -3.69 -0.89
C GLY A 111 -8.16 -4.18 -0.64
N MET A 112 -8.53 -4.48 0.60
CA MET A 112 -9.90 -4.85 0.98
C MET A 112 -10.87 -3.71 0.69
N SER A 113 -10.54 -2.48 1.13
CA SER A 113 -11.43 -1.32 1.00
C SER A 113 -11.72 -0.92 -0.45
N ILE A 114 -10.76 -1.19 -1.36
CA ILE A 114 -10.93 -0.85 -2.78
C ILE A 114 -11.61 -1.97 -3.58
N ALA A 115 -11.56 -3.22 -3.11
CA ALA A 115 -12.12 -4.35 -3.83
C ALA A 115 -13.63 -4.21 -4.06
N GLU A 116 -14.34 -3.61 -3.12
CA GLU A 116 -15.77 -3.34 -3.24
C GLU A 116 -16.09 -2.23 -4.26
N GLU A 117 -15.16 -1.29 -4.47
CA GLU A 117 -15.35 -0.18 -5.42
C GLU A 117 -15.14 -0.62 -6.88
N TYR A 118 -14.36 -1.69 -7.12
CA TYR A 118 -13.98 -2.16 -8.46
C TYR A 118 -14.26 -3.65 -8.68
N PRO A 119 -15.49 -4.14 -8.48
CA PRO A 119 -15.81 -5.58 -8.55
C PRO A 119 -15.56 -6.18 -9.95
N ASP A 120 -15.66 -5.37 -11.00
CA ASP A 120 -15.38 -5.80 -12.36
C ASP A 120 -13.89 -5.88 -12.69
N ARG A 121 -13.05 -5.18 -11.94
CA ARG A 121 -11.61 -5.11 -12.15
C ARG A 121 -10.84 -6.00 -11.18
N ILE A 122 -11.18 -6.01 -9.91
CA ILE A 122 -10.49 -6.77 -8.87
C ILE A 122 -11.11 -8.16 -8.77
N LYS A 123 -10.39 -9.17 -9.25
CA LYS A 123 -10.88 -10.55 -9.33
C LYS A 123 -10.46 -11.42 -8.14
N ALA A 124 -9.42 -11.02 -7.43
CA ALA A 124 -9.01 -11.69 -6.20
C ALA A 124 -8.23 -10.72 -5.29
N PHE A 125 -8.25 -11.03 -4.01
CA PHE A 125 -7.49 -10.35 -2.97
C PHE A 125 -6.78 -11.36 -2.09
N LEU A 126 -5.50 -11.11 -1.78
CA LEU A 126 -4.70 -11.86 -0.82
C LEU A 126 -4.15 -10.91 0.24
N GLY A 127 -4.64 -11.03 1.46
CA GLY A 127 -4.12 -10.30 2.62
C GLY A 127 -2.98 -11.06 3.30
N LEU A 128 -1.82 -10.42 3.40
CA LEU A 128 -0.67 -10.91 4.15
C LEU A 128 -0.61 -10.16 5.48
N ALA A 129 -1.12 -10.75 6.56
CA ALA A 129 -1.31 -10.07 7.84
C ALA A 129 -2.01 -8.70 7.63
N ALA A 130 -3.11 -8.70 6.90
CA ALA A 130 -3.93 -7.52 6.72
C ALA A 130 -4.44 -7.00 8.08
N ALA A 131 -4.42 -5.69 8.27
CA ALA A 131 -4.72 -5.05 9.55
C ALA A 131 -5.85 -4.00 9.39
N PRO A 132 -7.09 -4.43 9.11
CA PRO A 132 -8.23 -3.52 8.93
C PRO A 132 -8.66 -2.82 10.23
N ASP A 133 -8.31 -3.40 11.36
CA ASP A 133 -8.60 -2.94 12.72
C ASP A 133 -7.38 -2.31 13.43
N LEU A 134 -6.35 -1.92 12.67
CA LEU A 134 -5.10 -1.40 13.21
C LEU A 134 -5.33 -0.20 14.15
N ILE A 135 -6.21 0.71 13.78
CA ILE A 135 -6.46 1.94 14.54
C ILE A 135 -7.20 1.61 15.83
N GLU A 136 -8.20 0.76 15.77
CA GLU A 136 -8.95 0.29 16.93
C GLU A 136 -8.03 -0.39 17.94
N GLN A 137 -7.18 -1.31 17.48
CA GLN A 137 -6.20 -1.99 18.33
C GLN A 137 -5.20 -1.03 18.97
N LEU A 138 -4.71 -0.05 18.23
CA LEU A 138 -3.81 0.95 18.76
C LEU A 138 -4.47 1.82 19.83
N LEU A 139 -5.72 2.22 19.63
CA LEU A 139 -6.49 2.97 20.61
C LEU A 139 -6.79 2.14 21.86
N GLU A 140 -7.16 0.88 21.71
CA GLU A 140 -7.42 -0.03 22.84
C GLU A 140 -6.18 -0.21 23.72
N HIS A 141 -5.00 -0.35 23.13
CA HIS A 141 -3.74 -0.55 23.84
C HIS A 141 -3.03 0.76 24.26
N SER A 142 -3.57 1.93 23.91
CA SER A 142 -2.99 3.21 24.27
C SER A 142 -3.27 3.56 25.74
N THR A 143 -2.30 4.18 26.41
CA THR A 143 -2.44 4.70 27.76
C THR A 143 -3.37 5.91 27.79
N LEU A 144 -3.86 6.26 28.98
CA LEU A 144 -4.66 7.48 29.18
C LEU A 144 -3.86 8.73 28.75
N GLU A 145 -2.56 8.78 29.06
CA GLU A 145 -1.67 9.86 28.69
C GLU A 145 -1.54 9.98 27.16
N GLN A 146 -1.35 8.84 26.46
CA GLN A 146 -1.31 8.82 25.00
C GLN A 146 -2.61 9.31 24.36
N ARG A 147 -3.76 8.89 24.90
CA ARG A 147 -5.08 9.36 24.40
C ARG A 147 -5.26 10.86 24.63
N GLN A 148 -4.84 11.34 25.80
CA GLN A 148 -4.90 12.78 26.11
C GLN A 148 -3.98 13.57 25.18
N THR A 149 -2.74 13.11 24.98
CA THR A 149 -1.79 13.72 24.03
C THR A 149 -2.35 13.79 22.61
N LEU A 150 -2.98 12.70 22.15
CA LEU A 150 -3.63 12.69 20.84
C LEU A 150 -4.77 13.70 20.74
N ALA A 151 -5.59 13.81 21.81
CA ALA A 151 -6.68 14.79 21.86
C ALA A 151 -6.20 16.24 21.88
N ASP A 152 -5.12 16.52 22.61
CA ASP A 152 -4.61 17.87 22.82
C ASP A 152 -3.76 18.37 21.63
N THR A 153 -2.99 17.48 21.01
CA THR A 153 -2.00 17.85 19.97
C THR A 153 -2.38 17.39 18.57
N GLY A 154 -3.35 16.48 18.46
CA GLY A 154 -3.72 15.83 17.21
C GLY A 154 -2.74 14.72 16.76
N PHE A 155 -1.70 14.41 17.56
CA PHE A 155 -0.70 13.39 17.27
C PHE A 155 -0.34 12.59 18.52
N VAL A 156 0.02 11.33 18.33
CA VAL A 156 0.58 10.49 19.38
C VAL A 156 1.70 9.61 18.82
N GLU A 157 2.73 9.42 19.62
CA GLU A 157 3.81 8.50 19.33
C GLU A 157 3.59 7.18 20.07
N ALA A 158 3.77 6.07 19.37
CA ALA A 158 3.67 4.75 19.96
C ALA A 158 4.87 3.89 19.54
N GLN A 159 5.46 3.22 20.51
CA GLN A 159 6.46 2.20 20.28
C GLN A 159 5.78 0.84 20.23
N VAL A 160 5.87 0.16 19.06
CA VAL A 160 5.38 -1.21 18.91
C VAL A 160 6.57 -2.08 18.52
N GLU A 161 7.00 -2.94 19.43
CA GLU A 161 8.25 -3.71 19.30
C GLU A 161 9.45 -2.80 19.02
N LYS A 162 10.13 -3.00 17.88
CA LYS A 162 11.26 -2.20 17.42
C LYS A 162 10.86 -1.00 16.56
N TYR A 163 9.59 -0.82 16.27
CA TYR A 163 9.09 0.22 15.40
C TYR A 163 8.51 1.37 16.19
N HIS A 164 8.84 2.57 15.76
CA HIS A 164 8.29 3.83 16.27
C HIS A 164 7.26 4.36 15.26
N TYR A 165 6.05 4.57 15.71
CA TYR A 165 4.94 5.06 14.91
C TYR A 165 4.46 6.41 15.43
N VAL A 166 4.04 7.26 14.51
CA VAL A 166 3.33 8.50 14.81
C VAL A 166 1.95 8.39 14.19
N PHE A 167 0.93 8.58 15.00
CA PHE A 167 -0.46 8.54 14.55
C PHE A 167 -1.08 9.92 14.70
N SER A 168 -2.00 10.27 13.80
CA SER A 168 -2.77 11.50 13.85
C SER A 168 -4.26 11.20 13.96
N GLN A 169 -5.04 12.18 14.39
CA GLN A 169 -6.52 12.11 14.43
C GLN A 169 -7.18 12.19 13.04
N ARG A 170 -6.41 12.33 11.98
CA ARG A 170 -6.93 12.47 10.60
C ARG A 170 -7.18 11.13 9.97
#